data_c418dff683fdd04c394feb2efcff20d3
#
_entry.id   c418dff683fdd04c394feb2efcff20d3
#
_cell.length_a   1.000
_cell.length_b   1.000
_cell.length_c   1.000
_cell.angle_alpha   90.00
_cell.angle_beta   90.00
_cell.angle_gamma   90.00
#
_symmetry.space_group_name_H-M   'P 1'
#
loop_
_entity.id
_entity.type
_entity.pdbx_description
1 polymer ?
#
loop_
_entity_poly.entity_id
_entity_poly.type
_entity_poly.pdbx_seq_one_letter_code
_entity_poly.pdbx_strand_id
1 'polypeptide(L)'
;GSEMCIRDSRHAADDSFGLVAMCSIGPILAVLILGIVFRASDSTYIPPVLPEVSDSVELWQLFHVSLPTYLEEIAVSLLPIIVMFGIFQFVALHMDRRSLGRIAVGLAYTYVGLVLFLTGANVGFMPAGNYLGQVLAGQSFRWIIIPIGMLIGYFIVKAEPAVYVLNKQVEEVTDGAISAKAMGMALSAGVSISVGLAMVRVLTGVSILWFLVPGYVFAIGISFVVPKLFTAIAFDAGGVASGPMTATFLLPLAQGACVAVGG
;
A
#
# COMPACT_ATOMS: atom_id res chain seq x y z
N GLY A 1 -21.07 32.05 -14.06
CA GLY A 1 -19.87 31.31 -14.50
C GLY A 1 -19.09 30.63 -13.38
N SER A 2 -19.02 31.22 -12.19
CA SER A 2 -18.23 30.68 -11.07
C SER A 2 -18.87 29.45 -10.39
N GLU A 3 -20.18 29.46 -10.20
CA GLU A 3 -20.89 28.34 -9.54
C GLU A 3 -20.91 27.07 -10.38
N MET A 4 -20.99 27.20 -11.72
CA MET A 4 -20.95 26.07 -12.62
C MET A 4 -19.56 25.41 -12.64
N CYS A 5 -18.48 26.20 -12.64
CA CYS A 5 -17.11 25.68 -12.55
C CYS A 5 -16.81 24.98 -11.22
N ILE A 6 -17.35 25.49 -10.11
CA ILE A 6 -17.19 24.88 -8.78
C ILE A 6 -17.97 23.55 -8.72
N ARG A 7 -19.16 23.53 -9.29
CA ARG A 7 -20.00 22.30 -9.35
C ARG A 7 -19.38 21.23 -10.25
N ASP A 8 -18.83 21.59 -11.40
CA ASP A 8 -18.12 20.67 -12.29
C ASP A 8 -16.83 20.12 -11.65
N SER A 9 -16.10 20.94 -10.89
CA SER A 9 -14.90 20.46 -10.19
C SER A 9 -15.23 19.51 -9.03
N ARG A 10 -16.37 19.70 -8.35
CA ARG A 10 -16.84 18.78 -7.29
C ARG A 10 -17.26 17.45 -7.89
N HIS A 11 -18.04 17.44 -8.97
CA HIS A 11 -18.42 16.19 -9.65
C HIS A 11 -17.20 15.43 -10.18
N ALA A 12 -16.20 16.12 -10.72
CA ALA A 12 -14.95 15.50 -11.16
C ALA A 12 -14.16 14.88 -9.99
N ALA A 13 -14.18 15.50 -8.81
CA ALA A 13 -13.55 14.95 -7.61
C ALA A 13 -14.31 13.71 -7.08
N ASP A 14 -15.64 13.76 -7.04
CA ASP A 14 -16.49 12.62 -6.68
C ASP A 14 -16.28 11.43 -7.63
N ASP A 15 -16.19 11.69 -8.93
CA ASP A 15 -15.97 10.69 -9.97
C ASP A 15 -14.55 10.11 -9.98
N SER A 16 -13.59 10.75 -9.28
CA SER A 16 -12.22 10.25 -9.17
C SER A 16 -12.06 9.09 -8.20
N PHE A 17 -12.99 8.93 -7.23
CA PHE A 17 -12.97 7.80 -6.32
C PHE A 17 -13.36 6.50 -7.04
N GLY A 18 -12.68 5.42 -6.69
CA GLY A 18 -12.82 4.11 -7.34
C GLY A 18 -11.80 3.87 -8.46
N LEU A 19 -11.07 4.90 -8.91
CA LEU A 19 -10.07 4.75 -9.97
C LEU A 19 -8.90 3.88 -9.52
N VAL A 20 -8.43 4.00 -8.28
CA VAL A 20 -7.35 3.16 -7.72
C VAL A 20 -7.77 1.70 -7.72
N ALA A 21 -9.00 1.41 -7.30
CA ALA A 21 -9.56 0.07 -7.32
C ALA A 21 -9.66 -0.47 -8.76
N MET A 22 -10.13 0.33 -9.71
CA MET A 22 -10.23 -0.05 -11.12
C MET A 22 -8.85 -0.33 -11.74
N CYS A 23 -7.85 0.48 -11.45
CA CYS A 23 -6.46 0.28 -11.90
C CYS A 23 -5.87 -1.04 -11.38
N SER A 24 -6.32 -1.52 -10.22
CA SER A 24 -5.87 -2.78 -9.63
C SER A 24 -6.45 -4.02 -10.32
N ILE A 25 -7.55 -3.90 -11.07
CA ILE A 25 -8.20 -5.02 -11.77
C ILE A 25 -7.26 -5.66 -12.80
N GLY A 26 -6.53 -4.86 -13.57
CA GLY A 26 -5.59 -5.34 -14.59
C GLY A 26 -4.51 -6.27 -14.02
N PRO A 27 -3.72 -5.82 -13.06
CA PRO A 27 -2.73 -6.65 -12.37
C PRO A 27 -3.31 -7.91 -11.73
N ILE A 28 -4.47 -7.82 -11.08
CA ILE A 28 -5.15 -8.97 -10.46
C ILE A 28 -5.54 -10.01 -11.51
N LEU A 29 -6.14 -9.59 -12.63
CA LEU A 29 -6.48 -10.48 -13.73
C LEU A 29 -5.23 -11.09 -14.38
N ALA A 30 -4.17 -10.34 -14.55
CA ALA A 30 -2.91 -10.84 -15.09
C ALA A 30 -2.34 -11.97 -14.20
N VAL A 31 -2.29 -11.77 -12.89
CA VAL A 31 -1.83 -12.80 -11.94
C VAL A 31 -2.75 -14.02 -11.94
N LEU A 32 -4.07 -13.80 -12.00
CA LEU A 32 -5.05 -14.88 -12.10
C LEU A 32 -4.83 -15.74 -13.36
N ILE A 33 -4.69 -15.09 -14.53
CA ILE A 33 -4.44 -15.76 -15.81
C ILE A 33 -3.10 -16.54 -15.76
N LEU A 34 -2.04 -15.92 -15.24
CA LEU A 34 -0.75 -16.57 -15.04
C LEU A 34 -0.89 -17.81 -14.15
N GLY A 35 -1.62 -17.71 -13.03
CA GLY A 35 -1.84 -18.85 -12.13
C GLY A 35 -2.57 -20.01 -12.78
N ILE A 36 -3.54 -19.71 -13.66
CA ILE A 36 -4.29 -20.74 -14.42
C ILE A 36 -3.43 -21.37 -15.52
N VAL A 37 -2.70 -20.53 -16.27
CA VAL A 37 -1.91 -21.00 -17.43
C VAL A 37 -0.69 -21.81 -16.98
N PHE A 38 0.03 -21.33 -15.98
CA PHE A 38 1.27 -21.98 -15.52
C PHE A 38 1.06 -23.03 -14.43
N ARG A 39 -0.20 -23.31 -14.02
CA ARG A 39 -0.53 -24.28 -12.97
C ARG A 39 0.45 -24.19 -11.80
N ALA A 40 0.51 -23.04 -11.19
CA ALA A 40 1.46 -22.70 -10.11
C ALA A 40 1.31 -23.58 -8.82
N SER A 41 0.58 -24.69 -8.89
CA SER A 41 0.33 -25.61 -7.78
C SER A 41 1.58 -26.34 -7.26
N ASP A 42 2.65 -26.39 -8.05
CA ASP A 42 3.89 -27.10 -7.68
C ASP A 42 5.06 -26.17 -7.35
N SER A 43 4.87 -24.85 -7.35
CA SER A 43 5.93 -23.92 -6.98
C SER A 43 6.05 -23.85 -5.45
N THR A 44 7.06 -24.50 -4.92
CA THR A 44 7.48 -24.28 -3.52
C THR A 44 7.95 -22.85 -3.39
N TYR A 45 7.31 -22.08 -2.51
CA TYR A 45 7.76 -20.72 -2.21
C TYR A 45 9.15 -20.79 -1.57
N ILE A 46 10.15 -20.25 -2.25
CA ILE A 46 11.49 -20.08 -1.70
C ILE A 46 11.55 -18.67 -1.14
N PRO A 47 11.63 -18.48 0.20
CA PRO A 47 11.76 -17.17 0.77
C PRO A 47 12.99 -16.46 0.19
N PRO A 48 12.89 -15.18 -0.16
CA PRO A 48 14.06 -14.42 -0.58
C PRO A 48 15.09 -14.42 0.55
N VAL A 49 16.35 -14.68 0.20
CA VAL A 49 17.46 -14.56 1.16
C VAL A 49 17.62 -13.07 1.46
N LEU A 50 17.18 -12.68 2.65
CA LEU A 50 17.36 -11.31 3.12
C LEU A 50 18.80 -11.16 3.60
N PRO A 51 19.44 -10.01 3.30
CA PRO A 51 20.78 -9.76 3.80
C PRO A 51 20.77 -9.71 5.33
N GLU A 52 21.65 -10.48 5.96
CA GLU A 52 21.90 -10.37 7.38
C GLU A 52 22.79 -9.14 7.61
N VAL A 53 22.30 -8.18 8.37
CA VAL A 53 23.00 -6.95 8.69
C VAL A 53 23.44 -7.03 10.15
N SER A 54 24.76 -7.09 10.38
CA SER A 54 25.33 -7.25 11.71
C SER A 54 25.65 -5.90 12.37
N ASP A 55 25.98 -4.89 11.58
CA ASP A 55 26.32 -3.55 12.09
C ASP A 55 25.83 -2.41 11.17
N SER A 56 25.96 -1.18 11.68
CA SER A 56 25.54 0.03 10.97
C SER A 56 26.42 0.37 9.75
N VAL A 57 27.64 -0.13 9.70
CA VAL A 57 28.56 0.08 8.56
C VAL A 57 28.09 -0.78 7.38
N GLU A 58 27.75 -2.03 7.67
CA GLU A 58 27.23 -2.98 6.67
C GLU A 58 25.87 -2.52 6.13
N LEU A 59 25.00 -2.00 7.02
CA LEU A 59 23.72 -1.37 6.61
C LEU A 59 23.96 -0.18 5.66
N TRP A 60 24.94 0.65 5.94
CA TRP A 60 25.28 1.80 5.11
C TRP A 60 25.84 1.38 3.75
N GLN A 61 26.68 0.35 3.71
CA GLN A 61 27.18 -0.22 2.45
C GLN A 61 26.03 -0.79 1.60
N LEU A 62 25.12 -1.55 2.22
CA LEU A 62 23.96 -2.11 1.56
C LEU A 62 23.05 -1.01 1.01
N PHE A 63 22.84 0.08 1.76
CA PHE A 63 22.10 1.24 1.29
C PHE A 63 22.72 1.86 0.04
N HIS A 64 24.04 2.07 0.04
CA HIS A 64 24.74 2.62 -1.11
C HIS A 64 24.69 1.73 -2.35
N VAL A 65 24.81 0.43 -2.17
CA VAL A 65 24.74 -0.54 -3.27
C VAL A 65 23.32 -0.62 -3.86
N SER A 66 22.30 -0.49 -3.02
CA SER A 66 20.91 -0.59 -3.43
C SER A 66 20.35 0.71 -4.03
N LEU A 67 20.89 1.86 -3.64
CA LEU A 67 20.42 3.18 -4.07
C LEU A 67 20.33 3.35 -5.60
N PRO A 68 21.33 2.95 -6.42
CA PRO A 68 21.25 3.07 -7.87
C PRO A 68 20.10 2.27 -8.47
N THR A 69 19.81 1.10 -7.93
CA THR A 69 18.70 0.24 -8.40
C THR A 69 17.37 0.96 -8.20
N TYR A 70 17.13 1.54 -7.03
CA TYR A 70 15.88 2.30 -6.76
C TYR A 70 15.82 3.61 -7.53
N LEU A 71 16.94 4.25 -7.84
CA LEU A 71 16.97 5.40 -8.77
C LEU A 71 16.41 5.01 -10.14
N GLU A 72 16.85 3.89 -10.69
CA GLU A 72 16.38 3.41 -11.99
C GLU A 72 14.92 2.95 -11.94
N GLU A 73 14.54 2.13 -10.98
CA GLU A 73 13.18 1.59 -10.84
C GLU A 73 12.13 2.70 -10.72
N ILE A 74 12.41 3.73 -9.90
CA ILE A 74 11.47 4.82 -9.70
C ILE A 74 11.43 5.74 -10.91
N ALA A 75 12.57 5.96 -11.58
CA ALA A 75 12.57 6.71 -12.83
C ALA A 75 11.71 6.03 -13.90
N VAL A 76 11.87 4.72 -14.07
CA VAL A 76 11.05 3.93 -15.00
C VAL A 76 9.58 3.94 -14.61
N SER A 77 9.25 3.85 -13.32
CA SER A 77 7.86 3.87 -12.83
C SER A 77 7.18 5.23 -13.04
N LEU A 78 7.91 6.34 -12.91
CA LEU A 78 7.39 7.68 -13.14
C LEU A 78 7.33 8.07 -14.62
N LEU A 79 8.11 7.41 -15.48
CA LEU A 79 8.20 7.73 -16.91
C LEU A 79 6.82 7.74 -17.60
N PRO A 80 5.95 6.72 -17.45
CA PRO A 80 4.63 6.73 -18.09
C PRO A 80 3.78 7.93 -17.66
N ILE A 81 3.84 8.31 -16.38
CA ILE A 81 3.09 9.45 -15.84
C ILE A 81 3.60 10.75 -16.47
N ILE A 82 4.93 10.92 -16.55
CA ILE A 82 5.56 12.10 -17.14
C ILE A 82 5.21 12.20 -18.63
N VAL A 83 5.26 11.08 -19.35
CA VAL A 83 4.94 11.04 -20.79
C VAL A 83 3.47 11.38 -21.02
N MET A 84 2.55 10.76 -20.25
CA MET A 84 1.12 11.06 -20.32
C MET A 84 0.83 12.52 -20.01
N PHE A 85 1.42 13.06 -18.94
CA PHE A 85 1.29 14.47 -18.59
C PHE A 85 1.81 15.37 -19.72
N GLY A 86 2.97 15.04 -20.32
CA GLY A 86 3.52 15.77 -21.45
C GLY A 86 2.58 15.79 -22.65
N ILE A 87 2.00 14.64 -23.02
CA ILE A 87 1.02 14.56 -24.10
C ILE A 87 -0.19 15.45 -23.81
N PHE A 88 -0.78 15.34 -22.62
CA PHE A 88 -1.94 16.14 -22.23
C PHE A 88 -1.61 17.64 -22.15
N GLN A 89 -0.39 17.99 -21.72
CA GLN A 89 0.06 19.38 -21.68
C GLN A 89 0.04 20.01 -23.08
N PHE A 90 0.46 19.27 -24.11
CA PHE A 90 0.47 19.78 -25.48
C PHE A 90 -0.90 19.75 -26.17
N VAL A 91 -1.73 18.76 -25.87
CA VAL A 91 -3.02 18.55 -26.55
C VAL A 91 -4.17 19.31 -25.89
N ALA A 92 -4.22 19.35 -24.57
CA ALA A 92 -5.41 19.79 -23.84
C ALA A 92 -5.16 20.85 -22.75
N LEU A 93 -4.14 20.69 -21.92
CA LEU A 93 -3.99 21.47 -20.71
C LEU A 93 -3.46 22.89 -20.95
N HIS A 94 -2.51 23.07 -21.84
CA HIS A 94 -1.87 24.36 -22.21
C HIS A 94 -1.54 25.22 -20.98
N MET A 95 -1.00 24.62 -19.92
CA MET A 95 -0.70 25.29 -18.64
C MET A 95 0.41 26.33 -18.83
N ASP A 96 0.37 27.37 -18.00
CA ASP A 96 1.39 28.40 -17.97
C ASP A 96 2.73 27.88 -17.42
N ARG A 97 3.83 28.54 -17.79
CA ARG A 97 5.20 28.13 -17.42
C ARG A 97 5.41 28.10 -15.90
N ARG A 98 4.69 28.92 -15.11
CA ARG A 98 4.81 28.94 -13.65
C ARG A 98 4.20 27.69 -13.04
N SER A 99 3.02 27.29 -13.50
CA SER A 99 2.35 26.06 -13.05
C SER A 99 3.15 24.83 -13.44
N LEU A 100 3.68 24.79 -14.68
CA LEU A 100 4.54 23.72 -15.14
C LEU A 100 5.83 23.61 -14.29
N GLY A 101 6.44 24.76 -13.96
CA GLY A 101 7.61 24.80 -13.07
C GLY A 101 7.31 24.25 -11.67
N ARG A 102 6.14 24.56 -11.07
CA ARG A 102 5.73 24.00 -9.78
C ARG A 102 5.55 22.48 -9.83
N ILE A 103 4.93 21.98 -10.91
CA ILE A 103 4.76 20.54 -11.12
C ILE A 103 6.12 19.85 -11.27
N ALA A 104 7.03 20.41 -12.05
CA ALA A 104 8.36 19.87 -12.23
C ALA A 104 9.16 19.80 -10.91
N VAL A 105 9.10 20.85 -10.10
CA VAL A 105 9.73 20.88 -8.77
C VAL A 105 9.07 19.84 -7.85
N GLY A 106 7.73 19.77 -7.82
CA GLY A 106 7.01 18.75 -7.05
C GLY A 106 7.39 17.33 -7.47
N LEU A 107 7.50 17.08 -8.77
CA LEU A 107 7.92 15.78 -9.29
C LEU A 107 9.37 15.44 -8.89
N ALA A 108 10.29 16.41 -8.92
CA ALA A 108 11.66 16.22 -8.46
C ALA A 108 11.73 15.87 -6.97
N TYR A 109 10.96 16.56 -6.11
CA TYR A 109 10.85 16.22 -4.70
C TYR A 109 10.26 14.83 -4.49
N THR A 110 9.21 14.48 -5.23
CA THR A 110 8.59 13.15 -5.17
C THR A 110 9.59 12.06 -5.57
N TYR A 111 10.33 12.27 -6.65
CA TYR A 111 11.34 11.32 -7.10
C TYR A 111 12.41 11.07 -6.04
N VAL A 112 13.04 12.15 -5.54
CA VAL A 112 14.09 12.03 -4.50
C VAL A 112 13.51 11.41 -3.23
N GLY A 113 12.32 11.84 -2.80
CA GLY A 113 11.65 11.31 -1.62
C GLY A 113 11.34 9.81 -1.73
N LEU A 114 10.81 9.36 -2.88
CA LEU A 114 10.52 7.95 -3.12
C LEU A 114 11.80 7.11 -3.18
N VAL A 115 12.86 7.58 -3.82
CA VAL A 115 14.14 6.87 -3.88
C VAL A 115 14.69 6.64 -2.48
N LEU A 116 14.79 7.68 -1.66
CA LEU A 116 15.29 7.58 -0.30
C LEU A 116 14.39 6.70 0.57
N PHE A 117 13.07 6.87 0.46
CA PHE A 117 12.09 6.12 1.22
C PHE A 117 12.13 4.63 0.87
N LEU A 118 12.05 4.26 -0.43
CA LEU A 118 12.03 2.86 -0.84
C LEU A 118 13.37 2.17 -0.60
N THR A 119 14.49 2.87 -0.81
CA THR A 119 15.80 2.33 -0.44
C THR A 119 15.87 2.03 1.05
N GLY A 120 15.48 2.98 1.91
CA GLY A 120 15.48 2.79 3.36
C GLY A 120 14.52 1.71 3.82
N ALA A 121 13.33 1.64 3.21
CA ALA A 121 12.31 0.64 3.55
C ALA A 121 12.77 -0.78 3.18
N ASN A 122 13.32 -0.98 1.98
CA ASN A 122 13.76 -2.31 1.56
C ASN A 122 15.05 -2.75 2.25
N VAL A 123 16.00 -1.85 2.45
CA VAL A 123 17.28 -2.18 3.09
C VAL A 123 17.16 -2.33 4.61
N GLY A 124 16.30 -1.50 5.25
CA GLY A 124 16.17 -1.48 6.71
C GLY A 124 14.94 -2.25 7.23
N PHE A 125 13.75 -1.89 6.76
CA PHE A 125 12.52 -2.43 7.33
C PHE A 125 12.23 -3.86 6.92
N MET A 126 12.57 -4.28 5.70
CA MET A 126 12.30 -5.63 5.23
C MET A 126 13.07 -6.69 6.04
N PRO A 127 14.40 -6.60 6.22
CA PRO A 127 15.14 -7.52 7.09
C PRO A 127 14.68 -7.46 8.55
N ALA A 128 14.46 -6.25 9.08
CA ALA A 128 13.99 -6.07 10.45
C ALA A 128 12.61 -6.70 10.70
N GLY A 129 11.67 -6.52 9.77
CA GLY A 129 10.35 -7.16 9.84
C GLY A 129 10.44 -8.67 9.84
N ASN A 130 11.24 -9.24 8.94
CA ASN A 130 11.43 -10.69 8.86
C ASN A 130 12.08 -11.26 10.15
N TYR A 131 13.14 -10.64 10.62
CA TYR A 131 13.80 -11.04 11.87
C TYR A 131 12.85 -10.96 13.06
N LEU A 132 12.11 -9.86 13.19
CA LEU A 132 11.12 -9.71 14.26
C LEU A 132 10.04 -10.79 14.21
N GLY A 133 9.57 -11.13 13.01
CA GLY A 133 8.61 -12.21 12.79
C GLY A 133 9.14 -13.55 13.25
N GLN A 134 10.37 -13.90 12.88
CA GLN A 134 11.03 -15.13 13.31
C GLN A 134 11.20 -15.19 14.83
N VAL A 135 11.71 -14.13 15.44
CA VAL A 135 11.96 -14.09 16.88
C VAL A 135 10.65 -14.22 17.67
N LEU A 136 9.61 -13.45 17.30
CA LEU A 136 8.34 -13.47 18.02
C LEU A 136 7.59 -14.80 17.88
N ALA A 137 7.59 -15.38 16.68
CA ALA A 137 6.90 -16.64 16.44
C ALA A 137 7.67 -17.86 16.96
N GLY A 138 9.00 -17.77 17.09
CA GLY A 138 9.86 -18.78 17.67
C GLY A 138 9.81 -18.91 19.18
N GLN A 139 9.20 -17.93 19.89
CA GLN A 139 9.08 -17.97 21.35
C GLN A 139 8.03 -18.99 21.83
N SER A 140 8.19 -19.48 23.06
CA SER A 140 7.22 -20.37 23.70
C SER A 140 5.82 -19.73 23.80
N PHE A 141 5.76 -18.40 23.91
CA PHE A 141 4.54 -17.61 23.95
C PHE A 141 4.27 -16.92 22.61
N ARG A 142 4.30 -17.68 21.51
CA ARG A 142 4.17 -17.19 20.13
C ARG A 142 2.89 -16.38 19.83
N TRP A 143 1.84 -16.55 20.62
CA TRP A 143 0.58 -15.79 20.44
C TRP A 143 0.71 -14.29 20.65
N ILE A 144 1.81 -13.83 21.26
CA ILE A 144 2.13 -12.39 21.44
C ILE A 144 2.30 -11.66 20.12
N ILE A 145 2.62 -12.37 19.04
CA ILE A 145 2.76 -11.77 17.70
C ILE A 145 1.44 -11.18 17.19
N ILE A 146 0.28 -11.67 17.68
CA ILE A 146 -1.03 -11.15 17.27
C ILE A 146 -1.22 -9.71 17.73
N PRO A 147 -1.21 -9.39 19.05
CA PRO A 147 -1.37 -8.02 19.52
C PRO A 147 -0.23 -7.10 19.04
N ILE A 148 0.99 -7.60 18.93
CA ILE A 148 2.11 -6.82 18.38
C ILE A 148 1.87 -6.53 16.90
N GLY A 149 1.47 -7.51 16.10
CA GLY A 149 1.12 -7.32 14.70
C GLY A 149 -0.03 -6.34 14.50
N MET A 150 -1.07 -6.40 15.35
CA MET A 150 -2.18 -5.45 15.36
C MET A 150 -1.70 -4.02 15.64
N LEU A 151 -0.82 -3.85 16.62
CA LEU A 151 -0.25 -2.55 16.97
C LEU A 151 0.60 -1.99 15.84
N ILE A 152 1.45 -2.82 15.25
CA ILE A 152 2.28 -2.47 14.10
C ILE A 152 1.39 -2.09 12.91
N GLY A 153 0.38 -2.88 12.57
CA GLY A 153 -0.55 -2.59 11.47
C GLY A 153 -1.28 -1.26 11.66
N TYR A 154 -1.68 -0.93 12.89
CA TYR A 154 -2.29 0.35 13.20
C TYR A 154 -1.36 1.54 12.91
N PHE A 155 -0.10 1.46 13.32
CA PHE A 155 0.85 2.55 13.13
C PHE A 155 1.40 2.64 11.70
N ILE A 156 1.55 1.52 11.00
CA ILE A 156 2.01 1.50 9.60
C ILE A 156 1.05 2.27 8.70
N VAL A 157 -0.26 2.08 8.86
CA VAL A 157 -1.26 2.84 8.09
C VAL A 157 -1.16 4.34 8.36
N LYS A 158 -0.89 4.73 9.61
CA LYS A 158 -0.68 6.15 9.95
C LYS A 158 0.60 6.74 9.37
N ALA A 159 1.62 5.91 9.17
CA ALA A 159 2.90 6.33 8.60
C ALA A 159 2.88 6.35 7.07
N GLU A 160 1.85 5.74 6.43
CA GLU A 160 1.73 5.65 4.98
C GLU A 160 1.36 7.02 4.37
N PRO A 161 2.25 7.64 3.54
CA PRO A 161 1.97 8.96 2.98
C PRO A 161 0.72 9.02 2.10
N ALA A 162 0.45 7.94 1.35
CA ALA A 162 -0.71 7.85 0.47
C ALA A 162 -2.03 7.86 1.25
N VAL A 163 -2.07 7.27 2.45
CA VAL A 163 -3.23 7.30 3.35
C VAL A 163 -3.52 8.73 3.83
N TYR A 164 -2.48 9.50 4.11
CA TYR A 164 -2.66 10.90 4.51
C TYR A 164 -3.32 11.73 3.41
N VAL A 165 -2.88 11.55 2.16
CA VAL A 165 -3.47 12.23 0.99
C VAL A 165 -4.92 11.82 0.80
N LEU A 166 -5.21 10.51 0.83
CA LEU A 166 -6.57 10.00 0.72
C LEU A 166 -7.50 10.57 1.79
N ASN A 167 -7.06 10.58 3.05
CA ASN A 167 -7.86 11.10 4.15
C ASN A 167 -8.25 12.58 3.95
N LYS A 168 -7.31 13.38 3.44
CA LYS A 168 -7.60 14.78 3.09
C LYS A 168 -8.55 14.93 1.91
N GLN A 169 -8.38 14.13 0.87
CA GLN A 169 -9.29 14.13 -0.28
C GLN A 169 -10.71 13.76 0.13
N VAL A 170 -10.88 12.75 1.00
CA VAL A 170 -12.20 12.37 1.54
C VAL A 170 -12.83 13.52 2.34
N GLU A 171 -12.05 14.20 3.20
CA GLU A 171 -12.55 15.35 3.97
C GLU A 171 -12.99 16.49 3.05
N GLU A 172 -12.23 16.80 2.02
CA GLU A 172 -12.54 17.86 1.05
C GLU A 172 -13.79 17.53 0.23
N VAL A 173 -13.90 16.31 -0.29
CA VAL A 173 -15.04 15.89 -1.13
C VAL A 173 -16.32 15.76 -0.31
N THR A 174 -16.25 15.38 0.95
CA THR A 174 -17.40 15.26 1.85
C THR A 174 -17.75 16.59 2.54
N ASP A 175 -17.14 17.72 2.15
CA ASP A 175 -17.29 19.03 2.81
C ASP A 175 -17.10 18.95 4.35
N GLY A 176 -16.18 18.08 4.81
CA GLY A 176 -15.89 17.88 6.23
C GLY A 176 -16.87 16.97 6.97
N ALA A 177 -17.87 16.38 6.29
CA ALA A 177 -18.78 15.41 6.91
C ALA A 177 -18.04 14.18 7.44
N ILE A 178 -16.98 13.78 6.75
CA ILE A 178 -16.00 12.78 7.22
C ILE A 178 -14.67 13.49 7.42
N SER A 179 -14.27 13.66 8.68
CA SER A 179 -12.97 14.27 8.95
C SER A 179 -11.82 13.33 8.58
N ALA A 180 -10.69 13.88 8.10
CA ALA A 180 -9.47 13.12 7.80
C ALA A 180 -9.00 12.27 8.99
N LYS A 181 -9.20 12.77 10.22
CA LYS A 181 -8.88 12.05 11.45
C LYS A 181 -9.76 10.82 11.67
N ALA A 182 -11.08 10.94 11.45
CA ALA A 182 -12.02 9.83 11.59
C ALA A 182 -11.75 8.74 10.56
N MET A 183 -11.52 9.13 9.29
CA MET A 183 -11.15 8.22 8.21
C MET A 183 -9.85 7.49 8.51
N GLY A 184 -8.81 8.21 8.92
CA GLY A 184 -7.51 7.63 9.27
C GLY A 184 -7.58 6.66 10.46
N MET A 185 -8.40 6.95 11.49
CA MET A 185 -8.63 6.03 12.61
C MET A 185 -9.37 4.77 12.18
N ALA A 186 -10.42 4.90 11.38
CA ALA A 186 -11.19 3.77 10.88
C ALA A 186 -10.32 2.83 10.03
N LEU A 187 -9.52 3.40 9.12
CA LEU A 187 -8.61 2.66 8.27
C LEU A 187 -7.52 1.95 9.09
N SER A 188 -6.89 2.65 10.04
CA SER A 188 -5.88 2.08 10.92
C SER A 188 -6.43 0.95 11.79
N ALA A 189 -7.66 1.08 12.31
CA ALA A 189 -8.32 0.04 13.08
C ALA A 189 -8.66 -1.19 12.20
N GLY A 190 -9.17 -0.96 10.98
CA GLY A 190 -9.47 -2.04 10.04
C GLY A 190 -8.22 -2.84 9.66
N VAL A 191 -7.13 -2.17 9.32
CA VAL A 191 -5.85 -2.85 9.00
C VAL A 191 -5.27 -3.54 10.23
N SER A 192 -5.35 -2.93 11.41
CA SER A 192 -4.93 -3.56 12.67
C SER A 192 -5.61 -4.92 12.89
N ILE A 193 -6.94 -4.97 12.75
CA ILE A 193 -7.71 -6.20 12.87
C ILE A 193 -7.30 -7.22 11.78
N SER A 194 -7.18 -6.77 10.54
CA SER A 194 -6.78 -7.63 9.42
C SER A 194 -5.39 -8.26 9.63
N VAL A 195 -4.43 -7.48 10.13
CA VAL A 195 -3.09 -7.99 10.47
C VAL A 195 -3.17 -8.99 11.63
N GLY A 196 -3.99 -8.72 12.65
CA GLY A 196 -4.23 -9.68 13.71
C GLY A 196 -4.76 -11.02 13.20
N LEU A 197 -5.75 -11.00 12.31
CA LEU A 197 -6.28 -12.20 11.66
C LEU A 197 -5.22 -12.90 10.78
N ALA A 198 -4.38 -12.14 10.08
CA ALA A 198 -3.26 -12.69 9.32
C ALA A 198 -2.26 -13.42 10.23
N MET A 199 -1.93 -12.85 11.40
CA MET A 199 -1.05 -13.52 12.38
C MET A 199 -1.69 -14.79 12.96
N VAL A 200 -3.00 -14.77 13.26
CA VAL A 200 -3.74 -15.98 13.65
C VAL A 200 -3.62 -17.06 12.58
N ARG A 201 -3.81 -16.69 11.30
CA ARG A 201 -3.65 -17.61 10.19
C ARG A 201 -2.24 -18.23 10.13
N VAL A 202 -1.21 -17.40 10.24
CA VAL A 202 0.20 -17.86 10.23
C VAL A 202 0.45 -18.87 11.34
N LEU A 203 -0.04 -18.61 12.57
CA LEU A 203 0.16 -19.48 13.71
C LEU A 203 -0.63 -20.79 13.65
N THR A 204 -1.81 -20.79 13.01
CA THR A 204 -2.73 -21.93 12.97
C THR A 204 -2.69 -22.74 11.69
N GLY A 205 -2.09 -22.19 10.61
CA GLY A 205 -2.08 -22.83 9.29
C GLY A 205 -3.44 -22.88 8.59
N VAL A 206 -4.45 -22.17 9.08
CA VAL A 206 -5.81 -22.13 8.49
C VAL A 206 -5.76 -21.49 7.10
N SER A 207 -6.49 -22.04 6.13
CA SER A 207 -6.56 -21.51 4.78
C SER A 207 -7.07 -20.05 4.79
N ILE A 208 -6.41 -19.19 4.00
CA ILE A 208 -6.77 -17.79 3.83
C ILE A 208 -8.22 -17.59 3.35
N LEU A 209 -8.78 -18.57 2.64
CA LEU A 209 -10.15 -18.51 2.12
C LEU A 209 -11.20 -18.40 3.23
N TRP A 210 -10.93 -18.97 4.41
CA TRP A 210 -11.82 -18.86 5.56
C TRP A 210 -11.96 -17.42 6.10
N PHE A 211 -10.99 -16.57 5.81
CA PHE A 211 -11.03 -15.15 6.19
C PHE A 211 -11.51 -14.29 5.03
N LEU A 212 -11.01 -14.55 3.80
CA LEU A 212 -11.32 -13.72 2.63
C LEU A 212 -12.78 -13.89 2.19
N VAL A 213 -13.29 -15.12 2.07
CA VAL A 213 -14.64 -15.34 1.54
C VAL A 213 -15.70 -14.67 2.42
N PRO A 214 -15.77 -14.89 3.74
CA PRO A 214 -16.72 -14.18 4.60
C PRO A 214 -16.53 -12.68 4.59
N GLY A 215 -15.27 -12.20 4.60
CA GLY A 215 -14.95 -10.78 4.56
C GLY A 215 -15.47 -10.10 3.29
N TYR A 216 -15.24 -10.69 2.12
CA TYR A 216 -15.74 -10.15 0.84
C TYR A 216 -17.27 -10.25 0.73
N VAL A 217 -17.87 -11.35 1.18
CA VAL A 217 -19.35 -11.49 1.21
C VAL A 217 -19.97 -10.36 2.04
N PHE A 218 -19.39 -10.09 3.21
CA PHE A 218 -19.85 -9.00 4.08
C PHE A 218 -19.64 -7.62 3.46
N ALA A 219 -18.44 -7.35 2.89
CA ALA A 219 -18.12 -6.08 2.24
C ALA A 219 -19.03 -5.81 1.03
N ILE A 220 -19.24 -6.82 0.17
CA ILE A 220 -20.15 -6.72 -0.97
C ILE A 220 -21.60 -6.55 -0.49
N GLY A 221 -22.02 -7.27 0.56
CA GLY A 221 -23.34 -7.12 1.15
C GLY A 221 -23.61 -5.68 1.62
N ILE A 222 -22.65 -5.07 2.32
CA ILE A 222 -22.76 -3.67 2.75
C ILE A 222 -22.81 -2.71 1.56
N SER A 223 -22.08 -2.97 0.49
CA SER A 223 -22.03 -2.08 -0.68
C SER A 223 -23.39 -1.86 -1.36
N PHE A 224 -24.34 -2.77 -1.17
CA PHE A 224 -25.71 -2.60 -1.69
C PHE A 224 -26.57 -1.64 -0.86
N VAL A 225 -26.21 -1.40 0.39
CA VAL A 225 -26.97 -0.57 1.34
C VAL A 225 -26.37 0.84 1.47
N VAL A 226 -25.07 0.96 1.27
CA VAL A 226 -24.31 2.21 1.46
C VAL A 226 -24.29 3.01 0.14
N PRO A 227 -24.30 4.38 0.19
CA PRO A 227 -24.14 5.21 -1.00
C PRO A 227 -22.87 4.87 -1.79
N LYS A 228 -22.95 4.96 -3.13
CA LYS A 228 -21.88 4.55 -4.06
C LYS A 228 -20.52 5.23 -3.75
N LEU A 229 -20.56 6.50 -3.36
CA LEU A 229 -19.35 7.26 -3.00
C LEU A 229 -18.55 6.58 -1.87
N PHE A 230 -19.23 6.15 -0.79
CA PHE A 230 -18.56 5.46 0.32
C PHE A 230 -18.00 4.10 -0.08
N THR A 231 -18.68 3.40 -0.99
CA THR A 231 -18.16 2.15 -1.54
C THR A 231 -16.88 2.39 -2.34
N ALA A 232 -16.87 3.41 -3.20
CA ALA A 232 -15.70 3.79 -3.97
C ALA A 232 -14.52 4.21 -3.08
N ILE A 233 -14.77 5.04 -2.06
CA ILE A 233 -13.77 5.42 -1.05
C ILE A 233 -13.21 4.20 -0.32
N ALA A 234 -14.06 3.24 0.06
CA ALA A 234 -13.62 2.05 0.77
C ALA A 234 -12.71 1.15 -0.07
N PHE A 235 -13.01 0.98 -1.35
CA PHE A 235 -12.17 0.21 -2.27
C PHE A 235 -10.84 0.92 -2.54
N ASP A 236 -10.84 2.23 -2.77
CA ASP A 236 -9.61 3.01 -2.94
C ASP A 236 -8.76 3.00 -1.67
N ALA A 237 -9.39 3.11 -0.50
CA ALA A 237 -8.72 3.02 0.79
C ALA A 237 -7.99 1.69 0.99
N GLY A 238 -8.58 0.59 0.53
CA GLY A 238 -7.94 -0.73 0.54
C GLY A 238 -6.69 -0.78 -0.33
N GLY A 239 -6.76 -0.21 -1.54
CA GLY A 239 -5.61 -0.08 -2.45
C GLY A 239 -4.49 0.78 -1.88
N VAL A 240 -4.85 1.93 -1.28
CA VAL A 240 -3.89 2.86 -0.69
C VAL A 240 -3.25 2.29 0.58
N ALA A 241 -3.99 1.55 1.41
CA ALA A 241 -3.47 0.93 2.64
C ALA A 241 -2.49 -0.22 2.38
N SER A 242 -2.47 -0.78 1.16
CA SER A 242 -1.49 -1.80 0.75
C SER A 242 -0.17 -1.22 0.20
N GLY A 243 0.18 -0.02 0.62
CA GLY A 243 1.35 0.73 0.15
C GLY A 243 2.71 0.15 0.57
N PRO A 244 3.79 0.87 0.24
CA PRO A 244 5.17 0.42 0.46
C PRO A 244 5.48 -0.03 1.88
N MET A 245 4.97 0.65 2.91
CA MET A 245 5.22 0.27 4.31
C MET A 245 4.61 -1.09 4.67
N THR A 246 3.44 -1.40 4.14
CA THR A 246 2.80 -2.71 4.31
C THR A 246 3.60 -3.82 3.61
N ALA A 247 4.06 -3.56 2.40
CA ALA A 247 4.84 -4.52 1.62
C ALA A 247 6.25 -4.76 2.17
N THR A 248 6.91 -3.72 2.69
CA THR A 248 8.30 -3.81 3.15
C THR A 248 8.47 -4.20 4.62
N PHE A 249 7.43 -4.11 5.43
CA PHE A 249 7.51 -4.48 6.84
C PHE A 249 6.51 -5.57 7.25
N LEU A 250 5.20 -5.38 7.00
CA LEU A 250 4.18 -6.35 7.45
C LEU A 250 4.29 -7.69 6.73
N LEU A 251 4.52 -7.66 5.42
CA LEU A 251 4.68 -8.89 4.65
C LEU A 251 5.92 -9.68 5.11
N PRO A 252 7.12 -9.10 5.24
CA PRO A 252 8.29 -9.78 5.81
C PRO A 252 8.08 -10.26 7.24
N LEU A 253 7.37 -9.51 8.09
CA LEU A 253 7.01 -9.93 9.44
C LEU A 253 6.19 -11.23 9.41
N ALA A 254 5.18 -11.30 8.54
CA ALA A 254 4.36 -12.50 8.37
C ALA A 254 5.17 -13.68 7.80
N GLN A 255 6.06 -13.41 6.83
CA GLN A 255 6.95 -14.41 6.25
C GLN A 255 7.92 -14.97 7.29
N GLY A 256 8.56 -14.11 8.07
CA GLY A 256 9.45 -14.53 9.16
C GLY A 256 8.73 -15.37 10.20
N ALA A 257 7.51 -14.98 10.57
CA ALA A 257 6.68 -15.77 11.48
C ALA A 257 6.30 -17.13 10.89
N CYS A 258 5.96 -17.19 9.61
CA CYS A 258 5.65 -18.43 8.90
C CYS A 258 6.83 -19.40 8.90
N VAL A 259 8.04 -18.92 8.58
CA VAL A 259 9.28 -19.70 8.62
C VAL A 259 9.53 -20.29 10.03
N ALA A 260 9.33 -19.48 11.07
CA ALA A 260 9.55 -19.91 12.46
C ALA A 260 8.55 -20.97 12.95
N VAL A 261 7.35 -21.01 12.38
CA VAL A 261 6.30 -21.99 12.74
C VAL A 261 6.39 -23.26 11.89
N GLY A 262 7.25 -23.29 10.86
CA GLY A 262 7.44 -24.44 9.96
C GLY A 262 6.38 -24.55 8.88
N GLY A 263 5.80 -23.39 8.47
CA GLY A 263 4.81 -23.25 7.41
C GLY A 263 5.43 -22.99 6.04
#